data_385ea1ccafc0881ef7b87087c98cb814
#
_entry.id   385ea1ccafc0881ef7b87087c98cb814
#
_cell.length_a   1.000
_cell.length_b   1.000
_cell.length_c   1.000
_cell.angle_alpha   90.00
_cell.angle_beta   90.00
_cell.angle_gamma   90.00
#
_symmetry.space_group_name_H-M   'P 1'
#
loop_
_entity.id
_entity.type
_entity.pdbx_description
1 polymer ?
#
loop_
_entity_poly.entity_id
_entity_poly.type
_entity_poly.pdbx_seq_one_letter_code
_entity_poly.pdbx_strand_id
1 'polypeptide(L)'
;MKKIEGLVSIAVDIPVRTVFTYKTETGLLPGQRVRVPFGNRKVTGWVVGPGVPGDYRYKNILNVYDESPIIPEYLLLLAQKISENYFSSTGSVLAAMSKGLTVKKMLYRIEQPEKSAYFSFSEKPLPQNVLEMMNVYAKNTSIVKFSTPEKKKNFLSQAPVACSGSCLMVFSNQLDAKRYYEILRPFYGNRVIFLTGEMRKTEKTIRWKRILNEKNLIVIGTRFCLFSPVSDLSLVIVDEPSEYGHKENKDPRYNSREVALMISEILKIPVIFTVFQPDVTDVFMIKSKNAALVEIGEKNGNVKVVISQIQDQSQKQILTDISKHLLEKTIIEKNKVVIIHNIKGYARLVICKKCHSVFACQKCGGYVVPVSDRYVYCSICKKLADIPKKCPVCKGGTPGIRQPGIQKLIEVLKTIYPDFKAGTITETEGGDFSPEILIGTQGIVQHLEKISPGLVIFANADTIAARSVFRSEEKFFLLVGKIRTFLQPQNGTIVIQTRNPGLDVYGDVVRNDYEGFYKRELSIREKLMFPPYGDLIEIGFYGNNWKRNKDAVFEELKRCGEIYEISTDRKETFLWKVTSRETAFEILEKVVERHRITKISVDTNPFF
;
A
#
# COMPACT_ATOMS: atom_id res chain seq x y z
N MET A 1 -5.60 22.67 -25.07
CA MET A 1 -4.20 22.44 -25.57
C MET A 1 -4.11 22.85 -27.04
N LYS A 2 -3.02 23.53 -27.44
CA LYS A 2 -2.77 23.91 -28.85
C LYS A 2 -2.01 22.80 -29.57
N LYS A 3 -2.25 22.62 -30.88
CA LYS A 3 -1.44 21.70 -31.71
C LYS A 3 -0.01 22.21 -31.83
N ILE A 4 0.94 21.31 -31.73
CA ILE A 4 2.39 21.57 -31.85
C ILE A 4 2.84 21.03 -33.20
N GLU A 5 3.48 21.87 -34.01
CA GLU A 5 4.02 21.55 -35.33
C GLU A 5 5.53 21.69 -35.32
N GLY A 6 6.21 20.97 -36.18
CA GLY A 6 7.65 21.00 -36.34
C GLY A 6 8.40 20.18 -35.29
N LEU A 7 8.82 20.79 -34.18
CA LEU A 7 9.55 20.10 -33.11
C LEU A 7 8.66 19.85 -31.91
N VAL A 8 8.68 18.61 -31.40
CA VAL A 8 7.88 18.17 -30.25
C VAL A 8 8.77 17.46 -29.22
N SER A 9 8.51 17.72 -27.97
CA SER A 9 9.12 17.03 -26.82
C SER A 9 8.37 15.75 -26.50
N ILE A 10 9.08 14.63 -26.45
CA ILE A 10 8.54 13.29 -26.21
C ILE A 10 9.19 12.69 -24.97
N ALA A 11 8.37 12.31 -24.00
CA ALA A 11 8.76 11.44 -22.89
C ALA A 11 8.65 9.97 -23.36
N VAL A 12 9.77 9.26 -23.42
CA VAL A 12 9.84 7.89 -23.96
C VAL A 12 9.78 6.85 -22.84
N ASP A 13 9.17 5.68 -23.12
CA ASP A 13 9.08 4.55 -22.20
C ASP A 13 10.44 3.85 -22.02
N ILE A 14 11.34 4.55 -21.36
CA ILE A 14 12.67 4.07 -20.96
C ILE A 14 13.07 4.71 -19.63
N PRO A 15 13.94 4.07 -18.84
CA PRO A 15 14.38 4.60 -17.54
C PRO A 15 15.44 5.71 -17.70
N VAL A 16 15.18 6.70 -18.54
CA VAL A 16 16.03 7.88 -18.73
C VAL A 16 15.20 9.12 -18.40
N ARG A 17 15.66 9.94 -17.49
CA ARG A 17 14.92 11.09 -16.96
C ARG A 17 14.84 12.30 -17.91
N THR A 18 15.46 12.20 -19.07
CA THR A 18 15.46 13.25 -20.10
C THR A 18 14.28 13.09 -21.06
N VAL A 19 13.70 14.21 -21.45
CA VAL A 19 12.71 14.30 -22.52
C VAL A 19 13.47 14.56 -23.83
N PHE A 20 13.02 13.94 -24.93
CA PHE A 20 13.71 14.00 -26.22
C PHE A 20 12.92 14.79 -27.26
N THR A 21 13.61 15.58 -28.08
CA THR A 21 12.99 16.35 -29.17
C THR A 21 12.97 15.52 -30.46
N TYR A 22 11.80 15.45 -31.09
CA TYR A 22 11.57 14.79 -32.38
C TYR A 22 10.90 15.77 -33.36
N LYS A 23 11.00 15.47 -34.66
CA LYS A 23 10.33 16.24 -35.72
C LYS A 23 8.99 15.58 -36.07
N THR A 24 7.97 16.39 -36.27
CA THR A 24 6.66 15.97 -36.76
C THR A 24 6.23 16.81 -37.96
N GLU A 25 5.56 16.17 -38.93
CA GLU A 25 4.94 16.82 -40.09
C GLU A 25 3.47 17.14 -39.85
N THR A 26 2.89 16.56 -38.80
CA THR A 26 1.48 16.75 -38.42
C THR A 26 1.40 17.45 -37.07
N GLY A 27 0.39 18.31 -36.90
CA GLY A 27 0.15 18.95 -35.62
C GLY A 27 -0.27 17.92 -34.56
N LEU A 28 0.51 17.85 -33.45
CA LEU A 28 0.27 16.94 -32.33
C LEU A 28 -0.20 17.69 -31.09
N LEU A 29 -0.94 16.99 -30.25
CA LEU A 29 -1.41 17.50 -28.96
C LEU A 29 -0.68 16.82 -27.81
N PRO A 30 -0.31 17.55 -26.74
CA PRO A 30 0.20 16.93 -25.52
C PRO A 30 -0.75 15.84 -25.01
N GLY A 31 -0.20 14.71 -24.52
CA GLY A 31 -0.95 13.55 -24.06
C GLY A 31 -1.26 12.50 -25.12
N GLN A 32 -0.92 12.73 -26.41
CA GLN A 32 -1.00 11.70 -27.45
C GLN A 32 0.18 10.73 -27.36
N ARG A 33 -0.07 9.43 -27.59
CA ARG A 33 0.99 8.43 -27.71
C ARG A 33 1.53 8.38 -29.14
N VAL A 34 2.84 8.25 -29.21
CA VAL A 34 3.57 8.15 -30.48
C VAL A 34 4.56 7.00 -30.46
N ARG A 35 4.98 6.54 -31.63
CA ARG A 35 6.09 5.61 -31.80
C ARG A 35 7.28 6.38 -32.35
N VAL A 36 8.42 6.28 -31.67
CA VAL A 36 9.63 6.99 -32.03
C VAL A 36 10.82 6.07 -32.13
N PRO A 37 11.83 6.39 -32.97
CA PRO A 37 13.09 5.66 -33.01
C PRO A 37 13.99 6.10 -31.86
N PHE A 38 14.49 5.14 -31.07
CA PHE A 38 15.43 5.39 -29.97
C PHE A 38 16.61 4.42 -30.05
N GLY A 39 17.80 4.92 -30.39
CA GLY A 39 18.93 4.06 -30.78
C GLY A 39 18.52 3.15 -31.95
N ASN A 40 18.71 1.85 -31.78
CA ASN A 40 18.30 0.81 -32.74
C ASN A 40 16.89 0.24 -32.45
N ARG A 41 16.15 0.82 -31.50
CA ARG A 41 14.82 0.35 -31.09
C ARG A 41 13.74 1.34 -31.52
N LYS A 42 12.51 0.84 -31.58
CA LYS A 42 11.30 1.66 -31.74
C LYS A 42 10.52 1.58 -30.43
N VAL A 43 10.36 2.70 -29.74
CA VAL A 43 9.73 2.78 -28.41
C VAL A 43 8.46 3.61 -28.45
N THR A 44 7.59 3.39 -27.47
CA THR A 44 6.43 4.25 -27.24
C THR A 44 6.87 5.49 -26.48
N GLY A 45 6.28 6.64 -26.81
CA GLY A 45 6.45 7.88 -26.10
C GLY A 45 5.14 8.66 -26.04
N TRP A 46 5.12 9.70 -25.25
CA TRP A 46 4.00 10.63 -25.10
C TRP A 46 4.46 12.04 -25.44
N VAL A 47 3.65 12.74 -26.19
CA VAL A 47 3.88 14.16 -26.46
C VAL A 47 3.66 14.92 -25.13
N VAL A 48 4.68 15.66 -24.69
CA VAL A 48 4.60 16.41 -23.42
C VAL A 48 4.65 17.93 -23.62
N GLY A 49 5.11 18.40 -24.78
CA GLY A 49 5.17 19.83 -25.07
C GLY A 49 5.89 20.15 -26.38
N PRO A 50 6.13 21.44 -26.66
CA PRO A 50 6.96 21.87 -27.78
C PRO A 50 8.40 21.40 -27.61
N GLY A 51 9.05 21.06 -28.72
CA GLY A 51 10.45 20.68 -28.75
C GLY A 51 11.37 21.88 -28.58
N VAL A 52 12.52 21.64 -27.92
CA VAL A 52 13.57 22.65 -27.78
C VAL A 52 14.53 22.56 -28.99
N PRO A 53 14.74 23.62 -29.76
CA PRO A 53 15.72 23.65 -30.82
C PRO A 53 17.15 23.48 -30.28
N GLY A 54 18.00 22.77 -31.02
CA GLY A 54 19.41 22.58 -30.69
C GLY A 54 20.18 22.09 -31.93
N ASP A 55 21.49 22.01 -31.84
CA ASP A 55 22.36 21.61 -32.95
C ASP A 55 22.45 20.09 -33.15
N TYR A 56 21.25 19.44 -33.30
CA TYR A 56 21.19 18.00 -33.56
C TYR A 56 20.34 17.71 -34.80
N ARG A 57 20.61 16.57 -35.42
CA ARG A 57 19.74 16.01 -36.44
C ARG A 57 18.55 15.33 -35.79
N TYR A 58 17.40 15.97 -35.82
CA TYR A 58 16.16 15.43 -35.27
C TYR A 58 15.67 14.25 -36.07
N LYS A 59 15.23 13.19 -35.36
CA LYS A 59 14.57 12.04 -35.95
C LYS A 59 13.07 12.30 -36.07
N ASN A 60 12.43 11.74 -37.10
CA ASN A 60 10.99 11.85 -37.29
C ASN A 60 10.23 10.88 -36.39
N ILE A 61 9.02 11.28 -36.01
CA ILE A 61 8.04 10.38 -35.38
C ILE A 61 7.62 9.33 -36.43
N LEU A 62 7.58 8.07 -36.00
CA LEU A 62 7.26 6.94 -36.90
C LEU A 62 5.76 6.72 -37.05
N ASN A 63 5.00 6.92 -36.00
CA ASN A 63 3.54 6.74 -36.00
C ASN A 63 2.90 7.49 -34.83
N VAL A 64 1.67 7.93 -35.02
CA VAL A 64 0.80 8.50 -33.98
C VAL A 64 -0.25 7.45 -33.66
N TYR A 65 -0.37 7.08 -32.40
CA TYR A 65 -1.25 6.02 -31.97
C TYR A 65 -2.68 6.48 -31.69
N ASP A 66 -2.82 7.68 -31.17
CA ASP A 66 -4.09 8.23 -30.68
C ASP A 66 -4.51 9.43 -31.55
N GLU A 67 -5.78 9.48 -31.97
CA GLU A 67 -6.34 10.61 -32.71
C GLU A 67 -6.50 11.86 -31.82
N SER A 68 -6.73 11.64 -30.52
CA SER A 68 -6.85 12.68 -29.49
C SER A 68 -6.03 12.30 -28.26
N PRO A 69 -5.66 13.27 -27.39
CA PRO A 69 -4.94 12.98 -26.17
C PRO A 69 -5.69 11.98 -25.28
N ILE A 70 -4.98 10.94 -24.84
CA ILE A 70 -5.50 9.97 -23.86
C ILE A 70 -5.07 10.32 -22.43
N ILE A 71 -4.09 11.21 -22.28
CA ILE A 71 -3.59 11.75 -21.03
C ILE A 71 -3.91 13.26 -21.01
N PRO A 72 -4.84 13.73 -20.18
CA PRO A 72 -5.14 15.14 -20.04
C PRO A 72 -3.98 15.92 -19.39
N GLU A 73 -3.99 17.22 -19.51
CA GLU A 73 -2.92 18.11 -19.08
C GLU A 73 -2.53 17.93 -17.60
N TYR A 74 -3.51 17.84 -16.70
CA TYR A 74 -3.23 17.66 -15.28
C TYR A 74 -2.50 16.33 -14.99
N LEU A 75 -2.74 15.26 -15.78
CA LEU A 75 -1.99 14.00 -15.63
C LEU A 75 -0.58 14.10 -16.21
N LEU A 76 -0.33 14.96 -17.20
CA LEU A 76 1.04 15.25 -17.64
C LEU A 76 1.82 15.99 -16.55
N LEU A 77 1.21 16.97 -15.89
CA LEU A 77 1.79 17.66 -14.73
C LEU A 77 2.01 16.70 -13.56
N LEU A 78 1.03 15.83 -13.31
CA LEU A 78 1.16 14.79 -12.28
C LEU A 78 2.31 13.81 -12.61
N ALA A 79 2.47 13.43 -13.88
CA ALA A 79 3.56 12.55 -14.29
C ALA A 79 4.93 13.18 -14.04
N GLN A 80 5.06 14.47 -14.29
CA GLN A 80 6.28 15.21 -13.97
C GLN A 80 6.54 15.23 -12.46
N LYS A 81 5.55 15.61 -11.63
CA LYS A 81 5.69 15.62 -10.17
C LYS A 81 6.05 14.23 -9.60
N ILE A 82 5.42 13.16 -10.10
CA ILE A 82 5.77 11.79 -9.70
C ILE A 82 7.20 11.44 -10.12
N SER A 83 7.62 11.81 -11.34
CA SER A 83 8.98 11.61 -11.84
C SER A 83 10.02 12.23 -10.91
N GLU A 84 9.78 13.47 -10.48
CA GLU A 84 10.64 14.21 -9.55
C GLU A 84 10.66 13.58 -8.16
N ASN A 85 9.47 13.29 -7.57
CA ASN A 85 9.34 12.80 -6.20
C ASN A 85 9.78 11.34 -5.98
N TYR A 86 9.86 10.53 -7.05
CA TYR A 86 10.22 9.11 -6.95
C TYR A 86 11.46 8.73 -7.75
N PHE A 87 12.21 9.71 -8.22
CA PHE A 87 13.41 9.51 -9.01
C PHE A 87 13.18 8.58 -10.22
N SER A 88 12.04 8.72 -10.87
CA SER A 88 11.68 7.95 -12.07
C SER A 88 11.79 8.80 -13.33
N SER A 89 11.64 8.20 -14.52
CA SER A 89 11.50 8.97 -15.76
C SER A 89 10.04 9.33 -16.00
N THR A 90 9.76 10.51 -16.56
CA THR A 90 8.42 10.92 -16.96
C THR A 90 7.79 9.90 -17.93
N GLY A 91 8.59 9.31 -18.81
CA GLY A 91 8.14 8.25 -19.72
C GLY A 91 7.72 6.98 -19.01
N SER A 92 8.48 6.53 -17.99
CA SER A 92 8.09 5.37 -17.15
C SER A 92 6.79 5.65 -16.38
N VAL A 93 6.62 6.87 -15.86
CA VAL A 93 5.39 7.27 -15.17
C VAL A 93 4.19 7.24 -16.13
N LEU A 94 4.30 7.84 -17.32
CA LEU A 94 3.25 7.84 -18.32
C LEU A 94 2.93 6.41 -18.84
N ALA A 95 3.94 5.56 -18.93
CA ALA A 95 3.77 4.14 -19.23
C ALA A 95 2.98 3.42 -18.13
N ALA A 96 3.26 3.71 -16.85
CA ALA A 96 2.50 3.17 -15.73
C ALA A 96 1.05 3.68 -15.70
N MET A 97 0.82 4.98 -15.95
CA MET A 97 -0.50 5.60 -16.03
C MET A 97 -1.36 5.00 -17.16
N SER A 98 -0.77 4.71 -18.32
CA SER A 98 -1.47 4.15 -19.49
C SER A 98 -1.30 2.64 -19.66
N LYS A 99 -0.85 1.95 -18.61
CA LYS A 99 -0.57 0.51 -18.63
C LYS A 99 -1.79 -0.31 -19.04
N GLY A 100 -1.61 -1.08 -20.13
CA GLY A 100 -2.65 -1.99 -20.63
C GLY A 100 -3.72 -1.32 -21.49
N LEU A 101 -3.59 -0.04 -21.83
CA LEU A 101 -4.45 0.59 -22.82
C LEU A 101 -4.04 0.13 -24.23
N THR A 102 -5.01 -0.37 -25.00
CA THR A 102 -4.77 -0.85 -26.36
C THR A 102 -4.68 0.30 -27.36
N VAL A 103 -3.88 0.08 -28.42
CA VAL A 103 -3.67 1.04 -29.52
C VAL A 103 -4.62 0.79 -30.70
N LYS A 104 -5.28 -0.38 -30.75
CA LYS A 104 -6.13 -0.73 -31.90
C LYS A 104 -7.31 0.22 -32.04
N LYS A 105 -7.55 0.69 -33.28
CA LYS A 105 -8.82 1.29 -33.71
C LYS A 105 -9.94 0.25 -33.51
N MET A 106 -10.42 0.07 -32.31
CA MET A 106 -11.66 -0.66 -32.09
C MET A 106 -12.78 0.34 -32.32
N LEU A 107 -13.56 0.13 -33.35
CA LEU A 107 -14.92 0.64 -33.47
C LEU A 107 -15.71 0.04 -32.29
N TYR A 108 -15.73 0.76 -31.18
CA TYR A 108 -16.54 0.35 -30.04
C TYR A 108 -18.00 0.63 -30.40
N ARG A 109 -18.79 -0.40 -30.59
CA ARG A 109 -20.19 -0.31 -30.21
C ARG A 109 -20.19 0.07 -28.74
N ILE A 110 -20.50 1.34 -28.46
CA ILE A 110 -20.93 1.77 -27.13
C ILE A 110 -22.17 0.91 -26.91
N GLU A 111 -22.07 -0.09 -26.04
CA GLU A 111 -23.26 -0.72 -25.50
C GLU A 111 -24.08 0.44 -24.95
N GLN A 112 -25.24 0.67 -25.59
CA GLN A 112 -26.14 1.71 -25.12
C GLN A 112 -26.38 1.41 -23.64
N PRO A 113 -26.24 2.41 -22.75
CA PRO A 113 -26.48 2.18 -21.34
C PRO A 113 -27.86 1.54 -21.24
N GLU A 114 -27.92 0.33 -20.64
CA GLU A 114 -29.21 -0.18 -20.18
C GLU A 114 -29.92 0.99 -19.52
N LYS A 115 -31.14 1.29 -19.97
CA LYS A 115 -31.96 2.34 -19.36
C LYS A 115 -32.11 1.98 -17.89
N SER A 116 -31.13 2.41 -17.08
CA SER A 116 -31.23 2.29 -15.64
C SER A 116 -32.42 3.14 -15.24
N ALA A 117 -33.39 2.54 -14.59
CA ALA A 117 -34.41 3.29 -13.90
C ALA A 117 -33.67 4.32 -13.04
N TYR A 118 -33.87 5.59 -13.38
CA TYR A 118 -33.42 6.67 -12.52
C TYR A 118 -34.19 6.49 -11.22
N PHE A 119 -33.56 5.86 -10.24
CA PHE A 119 -34.00 6.06 -8.88
C PHE A 119 -33.70 7.54 -8.59
N SER A 120 -34.74 8.36 -8.69
CA SER A 120 -34.70 9.67 -8.08
C SER A 120 -34.30 9.44 -6.63
N PHE A 121 -33.11 9.93 -6.27
CA PHE A 121 -32.81 10.11 -4.86
C PHE A 121 -34.00 10.90 -4.32
N SER A 122 -34.82 10.25 -3.48
CA SER A 122 -35.81 11.00 -2.71
C SER A 122 -35.02 12.11 -2.05
N GLU A 123 -35.46 13.35 -2.21
CA GLU A 123 -34.91 14.57 -1.62
C GLU A 123 -34.97 14.52 -0.08
N LYS A 124 -34.44 13.45 0.51
CA LYS A 124 -34.15 13.47 1.94
C LYS A 124 -32.97 14.41 2.09
N PRO A 125 -33.12 15.49 2.86
CA PRO A 125 -32.01 16.39 3.12
C PRO A 125 -30.84 15.56 3.62
N LEU A 126 -29.65 15.86 3.07
CA LEU A 126 -28.40 15.27 3.54
C LEU A 126 -28.38 15.36 5.08
N PRO A 127 -28.06 14.29 5.80
CA PRO A 127 -27.95 14.35 7.25
C PRO A 127 -27.06 15.53 7.65
N GLN A 128 -27.40 16.23 8.72
CA GLN A 128 -26.72 17.47 9.15
C GLN A 128 -25.21 17.28 9.31
N ASN A 129 -24.79 16.07 9.70
CA ASN A 129 -23.37 15.66 9.73
C ASN A 129 -22.70 15.61 8.35
N VAL A 130 -23.41 15.39 7.25
CA VAL A 130 -22.86 15.47 5.89
C VAL A 130 -22.71 16.92 5.45
N LEU A 131 -23.62 17.80 5.87
CA LEU A 131 -23.50 19.27 5.66
C LEU A 131 -22.34 19.86 6.48
N GLU A 132 -22.15 19.41 7.73
CA GLU A 132 -20.96 19.73 8.53
C GLU A 132 -19.68 19.26 7.86
N MET A 133 -19.72 18.11 7.20
CA MET A 133 -18.62 17.58 6.41
C MET A 133 -18.36 18.43 5.14
N MET A 134 -19.37 19.01 4.51
CA MET A 134 -19.16 19.96 3.39
C MET A 134 -18.36 21.20 3.85
N ASN A 135 -18.51 21.63 5.09
CA ASN A 135 -17.66 22.68 5.68
C ASN A 135 -16.21 22.19 5.91
N VAL A 136 -15.99 20.88 6.03
CA VAL A 136 -14.66 20.25 6.10
C VAL A 136 -14.02 20.14 4.72
N TYR A 137 -14.82 20.05 3.63
CA TYR A 137 -14.32 20.15 2.26
C TYR A 137 -13.71 21.53 1.91
N ALA A 138 -14.00 22.55 2.69
CA ALA A 138 -13.34 23.85 2.58
C ALA A 138 -11.84 23.82 2.95
N LYS A 139 -11.37 22.76 3.60
CA LYS A 139 -9.95 22.50 3.85
C LYS A 139 -9.44 21.50 2.82
N ASN A 140 -8.34 21.82 2.17
CA ASN A 140 -7.77 21.04 1.06
C ASN A 140 -7.51 19.56 1.40
N THR A 141 -7.30 19.20 2.69
CA THR A 141 -7.05 17.82 3.13
C THR A 141 -7.78 17.54 4.44
N SER A 142 -8.50 16.42 4.49
CA SER A 142 -9.22 15.95 5.68
C SER A 142 -8.94 14.49 5.97
N ILE A 143 -8.78 14.17 7.25
CA ILE A 143 -8.66 12.81 7.77
C ILE A 143 -9.95 12.51 8.52
N VAL A 144 -10.72 11.54 8.01
CA VAL A 144 -12.02 11.16 8.56
C VAL A 144 -11.89 9.82 9.26
N LYS A 145 -12.01 9.85 10.58
CA LYS A 145 -11.92 8.67 11.44
C LYS A 145 -13.30 8.14 11.78
N PHE A 146 -13.49 6.84 11.67
CA PHE A 146 -14.76 6.17 11.93
C PHE A 146 -14.71 5.27 13.15
N SER A 147 -15.76 5.31 13.97
CA SER A 147 -15.90 4.42 15.11
C SER A 147 -16.37 3.01 14.74
N THR A 148 -17.09 2.85 13.63
CA THR A 148 -17.62 1.55 13.16
C THR A 148 -17.58 1.42 11.63
N PRO A 149 -17.53 0.17 11.10
CA PRO A 149 -17.60 -0.08 9.66
C PRO A 149 -18.87 0.45 9.00
N GLU A 150 -20.01 0.39 9.70
CA GLU A 150 -21.29 0.89 9.20
C GLU A 150 -21.25 2.39 8.93
N LYS A 151 -20.70 3.18 9.87
CA LYS A 151 -20.57 4.63 9.71
C LYS A 151 -19.64 4.98 8.55
N LYS A 152 -18.55 4.25 8.38
CA LYS A 152 -17.65 4.40 7.23
C LYS A 152 -18.36 4.07 5.92
N LYS A 153 -19.12 2.98 5.88
CA LYS A 153 -19.92 2.58 4.72
C LYS A 153 -20.94 3.66 4.36
N ASN A 154 -21.67 4.18 5.34
CA ASN A 154 -22.66 5.24 5.13
C ASN A 154 -22.02 6.51 4.58
N PHE A 155 -20.88 6.93 5.15
CA PHE A 155 -20.11 8.05 4.67
C PHE A 155 -19.67 7.88 3.21
N LEU A 156 -18.97 6.79 2.89
CA LEU A 156 -18.45 6.53 1.56
C LEU A 156 -19.59 6.40 0.51
N SER A 157 -20.77 5.92 0.93
CA SER A 157 -21.93 5.85 0.03
C SER A 157 -22.54 7.20 -0.30
N GLN A 158 -22.41 8.18 0.59
CA GLN A 158 -23.00 9.51 0.43
C GLN A 158 -22.01 10.57 -0.06
N ALA A 159 -20.70 10.35 0.14
CA ALA A 159 -19.67 11.31 -0.25
C ALA A 159 -19.76 11.79 -1.71
N PRO A 160 -20.11 10.94 -2.71
CA PRO A 160 -20.27 11.41 -4.08
C PRO A 160 -21.40 12.41 -4.31
N VAL A 161 -22.41 12.49 -3.44
CA VAL A 161 -23.50 13.48 -3.56
C VAL A 161 -22.99 14.89 -3.28
N ALA A 162 -21.99 15.00 -2.41
CA ALA A 162 -21.40 16.28 -2.04
C ALA A 162 -20.42 16.85 -3.10
N CYS A 163 -20.17 16.11 -4.18
CA CYS A 163 -19.24 16.52 -5.23
C CYS A 163 -19.95 17.37 -6.29
N SER A 164 -19.31 18.48 -6.68
CA SER A 164 -19.77 19.31 -7.80
C SER A 164 -19.45 18.72 -9.18
N GLY A 165 -18.66 17.65 -9.24
CA GLY A 165 -18.20 16.96 -10.43
C GLY A 165 -17.92 15.48 -10.15
N SER A 166 -16.92 14.94 -10.79
CA SER A 166 -16.52 13.55 -10.62
C SER A 166 -15.70 13.32 -9.34
N CYS A 167 -15.77 12.08 -8.82
CA CYS A 167 -15.08 11.64 -7.62
C CYS A 167 -14.20 10.41 -7.90
N LEU A 168 -12.98 10.38 -7.36
CA LEU A 168 -12.14 9.18 -7.30
C LEU A 168 -12.20 8.56 -5.90
N MET A 169 -12.45 7.25 -5.83
CA MET A 169 -12.43 6.46 -4.59
C MET A 169 -11.39 5.35 -4.70
N VAL A 170 -10.33 5.46 -3.93
CA VAL A 170 -9.13 4.61 -4.02
C VAL A 170 -9.04 3.69 -2.82
N PHE A 171 -9.01 2.39 -3.06
CA PHE A 171 -8.90 1.36 -2.04
C PHE A 171 -7.56 0.63 -2.12
N SER A 172 -7.10 0.11 -1.00
CA SER A 172 -5.83 -0.62 -0.91
C SER A 172 -5.84 -1.96 -1.67
N ASN A 173 -7.02 -2.56 -1.83
CA ASN A 173 -7.19 -3.88 -2.45
C ASN A 173 -8.43 -3.96 -3.33
N GLN A 174 -8.49 -5.00 -4.18
CA GLN A 174 -9.61 -5.17 -5.10
C GLN A 174 -10.91 -5.62 -4.43
N LEU A 175 -10.81 -6.32 -3.29
CA LEU A 175 -11.99 -6.82 -2.58
C LEU A 175 -12.84 -5.65 -2.07
N ASP A 176 -12.21 -4.71 -1.38
CA ASP A 176 -12.89 -3.51 -0.88
C ASP A 176 -13.37 -2.61 -2.02
N ALA A 177 -12.53 -2.39 -3.04
CA ALA A 177 -12.93 -1.62 -4.21
C ALA A 177 -14.16 -2.21 -4.91
N LYS A 178 -14.20 -3.53 -5.11
CA LYS A 178 -15.34 -4.23 -5.72
C LYS A 178 -16.58 -4.15 -4.84
N ARG A 179 -16.40 -4.34 -3.52
CA ARG A 179 -17.49 -4.23 -2.54
C ARG A 179 -18.16 -2.86 -2.60
N TYR A 180 -17.40 -1.77 -2.59
CA TYR A 180 -17.98 -0.42 -2.67
C TYR A 180 -18.54 -0.12 -4.07
N TYR A 181 -17.97 -0.66 -5.13
CA TYR A 181 -18.59 -0.61 -6.45
C TYR A 181 -19.98 -1.26 -6.45
N GLU A 182 -20.15 -2.44 -5.84
CA GLU A 182 -21.42 -3.14 -5.73
C GLU A 182 -22.42 -2.40 -4.83
N ILE A 183 -21.94 -1.72 -3.78
CA ILE A 183 -22.78 -0.91 -2.89
C ILE A 183 -23.29 0.36 -3.60
N LEU A 184 -22.44 1.05 -4.36
CA LEU A 184 -22.78 2.33 -4.97
C LEU A 184 -23.55 2.19 -6.28
N ARG A 185 -23.32 1.14 -7.04
CA ARG A 185 -23.95 0.95 -8.35
C ARG A 185 -25.49 0.99 -8.33
N PRO A 186 -26.21 0.41 -7.37
CA PRO A 186 -27.67 0.51 -7.28
C PRO A 186 -28.18 1.94 -7.12
N PHE A 187 -27.41 2.83 -6.51
CA PHE A 187 -27.79 4.21 -6.22
C PHE A 187 -27.42 5.20 -7.34
N TYR A 188 -26.23 5.00 -7.95
CA TYR A 188 -25.64 5.93 -8.92
C TYR A 188 -25.62 5.39 -10.35
N GLY A 189 -26.05 4.13 -10.55
CA GLY A 189 -26.18 3.51 -11.88
C GLY A 189 -24.87 3.52 -12.68
N ASN A 190 -24.99 3.94 -13.94
CA ASN A 190 -23.86 3.98 -14.87
C ASN A 190 -22.81 5.05 -14.57
N ARG A 191 -23.05 5.96 -13.63
CA ARG A 191 -22.04 6.92 -13.16
C ARG A 191 -20.90 6.24 -12.42
N VAL A 192 -21.12 5.03 -11.88
CA VAL A 192 -20.10 4.27 -11.15
C VAL A 192 -19.26 3.45 -12.12
N ILE A 193 -17.96 3.71 -12.16
CA ILE A 193 -16.99 3.00 -12.99
C ILE A 193 -15.97 2.32 -12.10
N PHE A 194 -15.84 1.00 -12.24
CA PHE A 194 -14.80 0.22 -11.59
C PHE A 194 -13.53 0.20 -12.45
N LEU A 195 -12.38 0.64 -11.92
CA LEU A 195 -11.11 0.69 -12.67
C LEU A 195 -9.94 0.22 -11.84
N THR A 196 -9.30 -0.90 -12.25
CA THR A 196 -8.10 -1.44 -11.59
C THR A 196 -6.98 -1.77 -12.58
N GLY A 197 -5.75 -1.87 -12.08
CA GLY A 197 -4.58 -2.20 -12.89
C GLY A 197 -4.60 -3.60 -13.52
N GLU A 198 -5.33 -4.54 -12.92
CA GLU A 198 -5.35 -5.97 -13.32
C GLU A 198 -6.45 -6.34 -14.30
N MET A 199 -7.31 -5.38 -14.65
CA MET A 199 -8.39 -5.60 -15.63
C MET A 199 -7.86 -6.01 -17.00
N ARG A 200 -8.71 -6.72 -17.77
CA ARG A 200 -8.42 -7.04 -19.18
C ARG A 200 -8.20 -5.76 -19.99
N LYS A 201 -7.19 -5.76 -20.86
CA LYS A 201 -6.77 -4.58 -21.64
C LYS A 201 -7.91 -3.91 -22.39
N THR A 202 -8.77 -4.68 -23.03
CA THR A 202 -9.92 -4.18 -23.79
C THR A 202 -10.90 -3.44 -22.88
N GLU A 203 -11.32 -4.07 -21.80
CA GLU A 203 -12.25 -3.52 -20.83
C GLU A 203 -11.69 -2.24 -20.19
N LYS A 204 -10.42 -2.25 -19.81
CA LYS A 204 -9.72 -1.09 -19.29
C LYS A 204 -9.77 0.07 -20.28
N THR A 205 -9.51 -0.19 -21.57
CA THR A 205 -9.53 0.82 -22.62
C THR A 205 -10.92 1.41 -22.83
N ILE A 206 -11.97 0.60 -22.77
CA ILE A 206 -13.37 1.06 -22.86
C ILE A 206 -13.67 2.00 -21.68
N ARG A 207 -13.39 1.57 -20.46
CA ARG A 207 -13.64 2.38 -19.26
C ARG A 207 -12.81 3.66 -19.25
N TRP A 208 -11.56 3.59 -19.68
CA TRP A 208 -10.71 4.77 -19.83
C TRP A 208 -11.31 5.82 -20.77
N LYS A 209 -11.80 5.38 -21.95
CA LYS A 209 -12.48 6.28 -22.91
C LYS A 209 -13.77 6.86 -22.35
N ARG A 210 -14.55 6.07 -21.61
CA ARG A 210 -15.72 6.60 -20.92
C ARG A 210 -15.35 7.70 -19.94
N ILE A 211 -14.35 7.47 -19.09
CA ILE A 211 -13.88 8.44 -18.09
C ILE A 211 -13.36 9.72 -18.76
N LEU A 212 -12.70 9.60 -19.92
CA LEU A 212 -12.18 10.75 -20.67
C LEU A 212 -13.29 11.63 -21.25
N ASN A 213 -14.44 11.05 -21.63
CA ASN A 213 -15.49 11.73 -22.37
C ASN A 213 -16.75 12.05 -21.54
N GLU A 214 -16.96 11.39 -20.42
CA GLU A 214 -18.13 11.57 -19.56
C GLU A 214 -17.79 12.43 -18.34
N LYS A 215 -18.79 13.06 -17.73
CA LYS A 215 -18.68 13.89 -16.53
C LYS A 215 -19.53 13.33 -15.40
N ASN A 216 -19.35 13.87 -14.19
CA ASN A 216 -20.09 13.48 -13.00
C ASN A 216 -19.96 11.98 -12.67
N LEU A 217 -18.76 11.44 -12.82
CA LEU A 217 -18.46 10.03 -12.62
C LEU A 217 -17.98 9.74 -11.20
N ILE A 218 -18.23 8.52 -10.75
CA ILE A 218 -17.65 7.95 -9.53
C ILE A 218 -16.72 6.83 -9.96
N VAL A 219 -15.42 7.10 -9.97
CA VAL A 219 -14.42 6.10 -10.38
C VAL A 219 -13.88 5.41 -9.14
N ILE A 220 -14.12 4.11 -9.04
CA ILE A 220 -13.74 3.27 -7.90
C ILE A 220 -12.68 2.28 -8.34
N GLY A 221 -11.61 2.15 -7.55
CA GLY A 221 -10.59 1.16 -7.86
C GLY A 221 -9.46 1.12 -6.85
N THR A 222 -8.37 0.48 -7.25
CA THR A 222 -7.12 0.48 -6.49
C THR A 222 -6.24 1.65 -6.94
N ARG A 223 -5.02 1.77 -6.40
CA ARG A 223 -4.09 2.86 -6.71
C ARG A 223 -4.01 3.29 -8.20
N PHE A 224 -4.27 2.36 -9.13
CA PHE A 224 -4.29 2.68 -10.57
C PHE A 224 -5.37 3.70 -10.94
N CYS A 225 -6.50 3.75 -10.22
CA CYS A 225 -7.59 4.68 -10.53
C CYS A 225 -7.23 6.15 -10.28
N LEU A 226 -6.16 6.46 -9.54
CA LEU A 226 -5.62 7.82 -9.40
C LEU A 226 -5.18 8.43 -10.75
N PHE A 227 -4.88 7.59 -11.72
CA PHE A 227 -4.49 8.02 -13.07
C PHE A 227 -5.67 8.14 -14.04
N SER A 228 -6.90 8.05 -13.55
CA SER A 228 -8.10 8.20 -14.38
C SER A 228 -8.16 9.57 -15.05
N PRO A 229 -8.41 9.65 -16.37
CA PRO A 229 -8.38 10.90 -17.11
C PRO A 229 -9.69 11.71 -16.95
N VAL A 230 -10.06 12.01 -15.73
CA VAL A 230 -11.31 12.68 -15.38
C VAL A 230 -11.22 14.17 -15.67
N SER A 231 -12.15 14.73 -16.46
CA SER A 231 -12.12 16.13 -16.89
C SER A 231 -12.69 17.12 -15.86
N ASP A 232 -13.58 16.65 -15.00
CA ASP A 232 -14.29 17.44 -13.98
C ASP A 232 -14.07 16.90 -12.56
N LEU A 233 -12.87 16.41 -12.29
CA LEU A 233 -12.52 15.87 -10.97
C LEU A 233 -12.67 16.94 -9.88
N SER A 234 -13.46 16.64 -8.85
CA SER A 234 -13.78 17.56 -7.75
C SER A 234 -13.48 17.01 -6.37
N LEU A 235 -13.22 15.69 -6.25
CA LEU A 235 -12.90 15.05 -4.98
C LEU A 235 -12.05 13.79 -5.18
N VAL A 236 -11.06 13.58 -4.32
CA VAL A 236 -10.33 12.31 -4.19
C VAL A 236 -10.51 11.76 -2.78
N ILE A 237 -10.93 10.50 -2.68
CA ILE A 237 -11.02 9.76 -1.42
C ILE A 237 -10.03 8.60 -1.47
N VAL A 238 -9.18 8.48 -0.46
CA VAL A 238 -8.26 7.33 -0.29
C VAL A 238 -8.60 6.62 1.01
N ASP A 239 -9.02 5.38 0.90
CA ASP A 239 -9.41 4.55 2.04
C ASP A 239 -8.21 3.83 2.64
N GLU A 240 -8.02 3.95 3.98
CA GLU A 240 -6.93 3.33 4.74
C GLU A 240 -5.54 3.58 4.10
N PRO A 241 -5.09 4.83 3.95
CA PRO A 241 -3.89 5.19 3.18
C PRO A 241 -2.60 4.57 3.73
N SER A 242 -2.59 4.07 4.96
CA SER A 242 -1.49 3.36 5.60
C SER A 242 -1.35 1.89 5.16
N GLU A 243 -2.33 1.33 4.45
CA GLU A 243 -2.27 -0.06 4.01
C GLU A 243 -1.28 -0.28 2.86
N TYR A 244 -0.63 -1.45 2.88
CA TYR A 244 0.43 -1.81 1.92
C TYR A 244 -0.01 -1.71 0.45
N GLY A 245 -1.28 -2.01 0.14
CA GLY A 245 -1.82 -1.96 -1.21
C GLY A 245 -1.77 -0.59 -1.89
N HIS A 246 -1.55 0.49 -1.13
CA HIS A 246 -1.38 1.84 -1.65
C HIS A 246 0.03 2.15 -2.16
N LYS A 247 1.01 1.30 -1.90
CA LYS A 247 2.37 1.43 -2.41
C LYS A 247 2.57 0.59 -3.68
N GLU A 248 3.10 1.20 -4.75
CA GLU A 248 3.51 0.47 -5.95
C GLU A 248 4.91 -0.12 -5.76
N ASN A 249 5.09 -1.39 -6.14
CA ASN A 249 6.35 -2.11 -6.00
C ASN A 249 7.27 -1.99 -7.22
N LYS A 250 6.72 -1.52 -8.34
CA LYS A 250 7.46 -1.31 -9.60
C LYS A 250 7.67 0.17 -9.85
N ASP A 251 8.69 0.50 -10.62
CA ASP A 251 8.92 1.87 -11.07
C ASP A 251 7.72 2.42 -11.88
N PRO A 252 7.26 3.65 -11.53
CA PRO A 252 7.56 4.46 -10.35
C PRO A 252 6.92 3.89 -9.08
N ARG A 253 7.66 3.84 -7.99
CA ARG A 253 7.22 3.24 -6.72
C ARG A 253 6.42 4.21 -5.87
N TYR A 254 5.38 4.77 -6.45
CA TYR A 254 4.54 5.79 -5.82
C TYR A 254 3.67 5.26 -4.68
N ASN A 255 3.23 6.19 -3.83
CA ASN A 255 2.24 5.95 -2.78
C ASN A 255 0.95 6.70 -3.09
N SER A 256 -0.21 6.06 -2.91
CA SER A 256 -1.51 6.66 -3.21
C SER A 256 -1.80 7.93 -2.43
N ARG A 257 -1.37 8.03 -1.15
CA ARG A 257 -1.52 9.24 -0.33
C ARG A 257 -0.80 10.42 -0.97
N GLU A 258 0.49 10.25 -1.30
CA GLU A 258 1.30 11.32 -1.89
C GLU A 258 0.76 11.73 -3.27
N VAL A 259 0.36 10.76 -4.10
CA VAL A 259 -0.23 11.06 -5.42
C VAL A 259 -1.57 11.79 -5.30
N ALA A 260 -2.43 11.41 -4.34
CA ALA A 260 -3.68 12.12 -4.09
C ALA A 260 -3.44 13.58 -3.65
N LEU A 261 -2.44 13.83 -2.81
CA LEU A 261 -2.02 15.18 -2.41
C LEU A 261 -1.49 15.99 -3.60
N MET A 262 -0.70 15.37 -4.49
CA MET A 262 -0.23 16.02 -5.74
C MET A 262 -1.40 16.40 -6.66
N ILE A 263 -2.41 15.52 -6.80
CA ILE A 263 -3.64 15.83 -7.57
C ILE A 263 -4.37 17.01 -6.94
N SER A 264 -4.53 17.02 -5.62
CA SER A 264 -5.14 18.13 -4.87
C SER A 264 -4.41 19.45 -5.12
N GLU A 265 -3.10 19.42 -5.10
CA GLU A 265 -2.27 20.60 -5.36
C GLU A 265 -2.41 21.13 -6.80
N ILE A 266 -2.43 20.22 -7.79
CA ILE A 266 -2.56 20.58 -9.22
C ILE A 266 -3.95 21.14 -9.52
N LEU A 267 -5.01 20.47 -9.05
CA LEU A 267 -6.39 20.79 -9.40
C LEU A 267 -7.09 21.72 -8.39
N LYS A 268 -6.47 21.97 -7.24
CA LYS A 268 -7.05 22.74 -6.12
C LYS A 268 -8.37 22.16 -5.61
N ILE A 269 -8.43 20.84 -5.50
CA ILE A 269 -9.58 20.08 -5.04
C ILE A 269 -9.31 19.40 -3.69
N PRO A 270 -10.36 19.11 -2.89
CA PRO A 270 -10.20 18.42 -1.62
C PRO A 270 -9.76 16.96 -1.80
N VAL A 271 -8.98 16.49 -0.79
CA VAL A 271 -8.64 15.09 -0.58
C VAL A 271 -9.13 14.64 0.79
N ILE A 272 -9.74 13.47 0.83
CA ILE A 272 -10.20 12.84 2.07
C ILE A 272 -9.47 11.51 2.27
N PHE A 273 -8.84 11.36 3.42
CA PHE A 273 -8.32 10.09 3.90
C PHE A 273 -9.30 9.49 4.90
N THR A 274 -9.87 8.33 4.58
CA THR A 274 -10.80 7.63 5.47
C THR A 274 -10.06 6.55 6.24
N VAL A 275 -10.18 6.57 7.57
CA VAL A 275 -9.42 5.68 8.45
C VAL A 275 -10.26 5.16 9.60
N PHE A 276 -9.97 3.96 10.08
CA PHE A 276 -10.44 3.52 11.39
C PHE A 276 -9.51 4.03 12.50
N GLN A 277 -8.22 4.07 12.23
CA GLN A 277 -7.22 4.60 13.11
C GLN A 277 -6.20 5.41 12.30
N PRO A 278 -6.01 6.71 12.59
CA PRO A 278 -4.96 7.51 11.97
C PRO A 278 -3.57 6.90 12.15
N ASP A 279 -2.72 6.94 11.14
CA ASP A 279 -1.31 6.57 11.28
C ASP A 279 -0.47 7.75 11.82
N VAL A 280 0.82 7.53 12.06
CA VAL A 280 1.72 8.57 12.57
C VAL A 280 1.86 9.73 11.57
N THR A 281 1.79 9.46 10.27
CA THR A 281 1.81 10.49 9.22
C THR A 281 0.54 11.35 9.25
N ASP A 282 -0.63 10.71 9.45
CA ASP A 282 -1.90 11.41 9.61
C ASP A 282 -1.85 12.36 10.82
N VAL A 283 -1.38 11.86 11.97
CA VAL A 283 -1.27 12.66 13.19
C VAL A 283 -0.27 13.81 13.03
N PHE A 284 0.83 13.59 12.32
CA PHE A 284 1.78 14.65 11.98
C PHE A 284 1.12 15.72 11.09
N MET A 285 0.36 15.34 10.06
CA MET A 285 -0.36 16.27 9.19
C MET A 285 -1.41 17.08 9.97
N ILE A 286 -2.10 16.46 10.92
CA ILE A 286 -3.07 17.15 11.79
C ILE A 286 -2.36 18.16 12.69
N LYS A 287 -1.28 17.76 13.37
CA LYS A 287 -0.51 18.62 14.27
C LYS A 287 0.15 19.80 13.55
N SER A 288 0.65 19.59 12.34
CA SER A 288 1.22 20.63 11.49
C SER A 288 0.17 21.49 10.76
N LYS A 289 -1.14 21.26 11.01
CA LYS A 289 -2.27 21.97 10.39
C LYS A 289 -2.37 21.79 8.86
N ASN A 290 -1.72 20.77 8.32
CA ASN A 290 -1.80 20.41 6.90
C ASN A 290 -3.04 19.55 6.59
N ALA A 291 -3.71 19.01 7.61
CA ALA A 291 -4.96 18.28 7.49
C ALA A 291 -5.90 18.58 8.67
N ALA A 292 -7.21 18.49 8.42
CA ALA A 292 -8.22 18.54 9.46
C ALA A 292 -8.60 17.11 9.90
N LEU A 293 -8.79 16.89 11.21
CA LEU A 293 -9.36 15.65 11.73
C LEU A 293 -10.88 15.82 11.88
N VAL A 294 -11.61 14.82 11.41
CA VAL A 294 -13.06 14.67 11.61
C VAL A 294 -13.32 13.29 12.19
N GLU A 295 -13.95 13.21 13.34
CA GLU A 295 -14.34 11.94 13.95
C GLU A 295 -15.84 11.70 13.76
N ILE A 296 -16.20 10.57 13.15
CA ILE A 296 -17.59 10.17 12.90
C ILE A 296 -17.95 8.98 13.78
N GLY A 297 -18.82 9.24 14.74
CA GLY A 297 -19.36 8.28 15.67
C GLY A 297 -18.78 8.40 17.07
N GLU A 298 -19.55 7.89 18.02
CA GLU A 298 -19.19 7.91 19.44
C GLU A 298 -18.11 6.86 19.74
N LYS A 299 -17.32 7.12 20.78
CA LYS A 299 -16.36 6.14 21.34
C LYS A 299 -17.11 5.05 22.14
N ASN A 300 -18.14 4.46 21.56
CA ASN A 300 -18.99 3.51 22.24
C ASN A 300 -18.54 2.08 21.96
N GLY A 301 -18.26 1.34 22.98
CA GLY A 301 -17.93 -0.08 22.95
C GLY A 301 -16.74 -0.42 23.82
N ASN A 302 -16.95 -1.32 24.74
CA ASN A 302 -15.94 -1.75 25.70
C ASN A 302 -15.21 -3.01 25.20
N VAL A 303 -14.43 -2.85 24.12
CA VAL A 303 -13.60 -3.97 23.62
C VAL A 303 -12.46 -4.22 24.61
N LYS A 304 -12.50 -5.35 25.26
CA LYS A 304 -11.47 -5.78 26.21
C LYS A 304 -10.23 -6.25 25.47
N VAL A 305 -9.07 -5.76 25.86
CA VAL A 305 -7.78 -6.27 25.35
C VAL A 305 -7.02 -6.92 26.50
N VAL A 306 -6.58 -8.16 26.30
CA VAL A 306 -5.88 -8.97 27.31
C VAL A 306 -4.53 -9.37 26.77
N ILE A 307 -3.46 -9.10 27.52
CA ILE A 307 -2.13 -9.64 27.24
C ILE A 307 -2.02 -11.01 27.90
N SER A 308 -1.57 -11.99 27.15
CA SER A 308 -1.31 -13.32 27.64
C SER A 308 0.11 -13.74 27.31
N GLN A 309 0.93 -13.92 28.34
CA GLN A 309 2.33 -14.28 28.16
C GLN A 309 2.49 -15.73 27.72
N ILE A 310 3.23 -15.93 26.64
CA ILE A 310 3.65 -17.26 26.19
C ILE A 310 4.81 -17.71 27.07
N GLN A 311 4.52 -18.49 28.10
CA GLN A 311 5.52 -18.96 29.08
C GLN A 311 6.30 -20.17 28.57
N ASP A 312 5.70 -21.00 27.73
CA ASP A 312 6.27 -22.28 27.41
C ASP A 312 6.91 -22.42 26.05
N GLN A 313 7.80 -23.26 26.13
CA GLN A 313 8.78 -23.72 25.17
C GLN A 313 8.38 -25.06 24.54
N SER A 314 7.31 -25.71 25.00
CA SER A 314 6.84 -26.97 24.42
C SER A 314 6.01 -26.70 23.15
N GLN A 315 6.30 -27.47 22.11
CA GLN A 315 5.65 -27.36 20.80
C GLN A 315 4.15 -27.71 20.80
N LYS A 316 3.61 -28.12 21.93
CA LYS A 316 2.22 -28.60 22.08
C LYS A 316 1.25 -27.47 22.43
N GLN A 317 1.71 -26.35 22.99
CA GLN A 317 0.84 -25.29 23.50
C GLN A 317 0.91 -24.05 22.61
N ILE A 318 0.08 -24.02 21.56
CA ILE A 318 -0.02 -22.88 20.64
C ILE A 318 -0.90 -21.77 21.22
N LEU A 319 -1.90 -22.14 22.01
CA LEU A 319 -2.77 -21.21 22.73
C LEU A 319 -2.44 -21.27 24.23
N THR A 320 -2.35 -20.09 24.84
CA THR A 320 -2.23 -19.97 26.30
C THR A 320 -3.53 -20.38 26.98
N ASP A 321 -3.50 -20.68 28.27
CA ASP A 321 -4.68 -21.14 28.99
C ASP A 321 -5.78 -20.05 29.05
N ILE A 322 -5.39 -18.77 29.14
CA ILE A 322 -6.31 -17.63 29.01
C ILE A 322 -7.00 -17.66 27.63
N SER A 323 -6.24 -17.89 26.57
CA SER A 323 -6.82 -17.95 25.21
C SER A 323 -7.76 -19.12 25.02
N LYS A 324 -7.44 -20.29 25.58
CA LYS A 324 -8.30 -21.47 25.54
C LYS A 324 -9.62 -21.22 26.28
N HIS A 325 -9.54 -20.72 27.52
CA HIS A 325 -10.72 -20.40 28.33
C HIS A 325 -11.65 -19.41 27.64
N LEU A 326 -11.08 -18.31 27.07
CA LEU A 326 -11.88 -17.32 26.34
C LEU A 326 -12.45 -17.86 25.03
N LEU A 327 -11.70 -18.73 24.33
CA LEU A 327 -12.18 -19.39 23.12
C LEU A 327 -13.40 -20.27 23.43
N GLU A 328 -13.29 -21.17 24.44
CA GLU A 328 -14.39 -22.05 24.86
C GLU A 328 -15.62 -21.26 25.27
N LYS A 329 -15.45 -20.25 26.12
CA LYS A 329 -16.53 -19.36 26.55
C LYS A 329 -17.23 -18.71 25.34
N THR A 330 -16.45 -18.16 24.39
CA THR A 330 -17.00 -17.44 23.24
C THR A 330 -17.81 -18.37 22.32
N ILE A 331 -17.37 -19.62 22.14
CA ILE A 331 -18.10 -20.60 21.34
C ILE A 331 -19.39 -21.06 22.05
N ILE A 332 -19.35 -21.27 23.37
CA ILE A 332 -20.55 -21.59 24.15
C ILE A 332 -21.59 -20.46 24.01
N GLU A 333 -21.14 -19.21 23.96
CA GLU A 333 -22.00 -18.04 23.71
C GLU A 333 -22.47 -17.91 22.25
N LYS A 334 -22.16 -18.90 21.40
CA LYS A 334 -22.48 -18.94 19.96
C LYS A 334 -21.84 -17.80 19.13
N ASN A 335 -20.74 -17.25 19.60
CA ASN A 335 -19.96 -16.25 18.89
C ASN A 335 -18.77 -16.90 18.18
N LYS A 336 -18.35 -16.30 17.07
CA LYS A 336 -17.18 -16.76 16.31
C LYS A 336 -15.86 -16.30 16.91
N VAL A 337 -14.84 -17.11 16.72
CA VAL A 337 -13.48 -16.83 17.14
C VAL A 337 -12.58 -16.67 15.90
N VAL A 338 -11.80 -15.61 15.85
CA VAL A 338 -10.77 -15.41 14.83
C VAL A 338 -9.40 -15.56 15.46
N ILE A 339 -8.55 -16.40 14.87
CA ILE A 339 -7.15 -16.56 15.30
C ILE A 339 -6.23 -16.03 14.22
N ILE A 340 -5.48 -14.97 14.53
CA ILE A 340 -4.49 -14.38 13.65
C ILE A 340 -3.14 -15.03 13.91
N HIS A 341 -2.64 -15.74 12.90
CA HIS A 341 -1.36 -16.41 12.95
C HIS A 341 -0.53 -16.08 11.68
N ASN A 342 0.47 -15.22 11.82
CA ASN A 342 1.18 -14.62 10.68
C ASN A 342 2.23 -15.55 10.03
N ILE A 343 2.08 -16.85 10.17
CA ILE A 343 2.98 -17.85 9.60
C ILE A 343 2.21 -18.71 8.61
N LYS A 344 2.46 -18.49 7.31
CA LYS A 344 1.83 -19.27 6.22
C LYS A 344 2.41 -20.69 6.16
N GLY A 345 1.56 -21.68 5.96
CA GLY A 345 1.94 -23.07 5.72
C GLY A 345 2.57 -23.77 6.93
N TYR A 346 3.50 -24.69 6.68
CA TYR A 346 4.33 -25.35 7.69
C TYR A 346 5.59 -24.54 8.03
N ALA A 347 5.54 -23.22 7.96
CA ALA A 347 6.68 -22.37 8.22
C ALA A 347 7.28 -22.67 9.61
N ARG A 348 8.48 -23.19 9.61
CA ARG A 348 9.21 -23.65 10.78
C ARG A 348 10.42 -22.75 10.93
N LEU A 349 10.56 -22.07 12.06
CA LEU A 349 11.82 -21.41 12.40
C LEU A 349 12.77 -22.43 13.02
N VAL A 350 14.03 -22.36 12.63
CA VAL A 350 15.09 -23.11 13.30
C VAL A 350 15.55 -22.32 14.52
N ILE A 351 15.47 -22.93 15.69
CA ILE A 351 15.92 -22.32 16.94
C ILE A 351 16.87 -23.21 17.67
N CYS A 352 17.66 -22.65 18.56
CA CYS A 352 18.49 -23.42 19.48
C CYS A 352 17.64 -24.06 20.58
N LYS A 353 17.79 -25.37 20.78
CA LYS A 353 17.11 -26.08 21.88
C LYS A 353 17.62 -25.69 23.28
N LYS A 354 18.84 -25.12 23.38
CA LYS A 354 19.46 -24.75 24.67
C LYS A 354 19.19 -23.28 25.04
N CYS A 355 19.52 -22.33 24.15
CA CYS A 355 19.44 -20.90 24.46
C CYS A 355 18.26 -20.20 23.75
N HIS A 356 17.45 -20.94 23.00
CA HIS A 356 16.27 -20.49 22.30
C HIS A 356 16.49 -19.37 21.27
N SER A 357 17.72 -18.98 20.95
CA SER A 357 18.02 -18.05 19.88
C SER A 357 17.54 -18.59 18.53
N VAL A 358 16.95 -17.72 17.71
CA VAL A 358 16.55 -18.04 16.34
C VAL A 358 17.79 -18.14 15.47
N PHE A 359 17.86 -19.16 14.63
CA PHE A 359 18.93 -19.27 13.64
C PHE A 359 18.69 -18.24 12.53
N ALA A 360 19.65 -17.37 12.38
CA ALA A 360 19.67 -16.38 11.33
C ALA A 360 20.55 -16.82 10.17
N CYS A 361 20.25 -16.33 8.98
CA CYS A 361 21.09 -16.49 7.81
C CYS A 361 22.45 -15.83 8.05
N GLN A 362 23.53 -16.58 7.93
CA GLN A 362 24.89 -16.07 8.14
C GLN A 362 25.27 -14.95 7.15
N LYS A 363 24.55 -14.85 6.01
CA LYS A 363 24.85 -13.86 4.98
C LYS A 363 24.06 -12.54 5.15
N CYS A 364 22.78 -12.58 5.56
CA CYS A 364 21.93 -11.39 5.58
C CYS A 364 21.17 -11.17 6.90
N GLY A 365 21.42 -12.01 7.93
CA GLY A 365 20.73 -11.91 9.20
C GLY A 365 19.25 -12.32 9.19
N GLY A 366 18.67 -12.63 8.03
CA GLY A 366 17.26 -13.00 7.90
C GLY A 366 16.95 -14.37 8.53
N TYR A 367 15.68 -14.58 8.88
CA TYR A 367 15.25 -15.87 9.45
C TYR A 367 15.38 -16.99 8.44
N VAL A 368 15.86 -18.15 8.90
CA VAL A 368 15.94 -19.35 8.09
C VAL A 368 14.78 -20.29 8.39
N VAL A 369 14.19 -20.83 7.32
CA VAL A 369 13.07 -21.76 7.36
C VAL A 369 13.54 -23.13 6.88
N PRO A 370 13.29 -24.23 7.60
CA PRO A 370 13.69 -25.55 7.14
C PRO A 370 12.86 -25.97 5.91
N VAL A 371 13.56 -26.42 4.89
CA VAL A 371 12.98 -27.03 3.68
C VAL A 371 12.95 -28.54 3.81
N SER A 372 13.92 -29.09 4.52
CA SER A 372 14.04 -30.49 4.87
C SER A 372 14.78 -30.65 6.21
N ASP A 373 14.98 -31.86 6.66
CA ASP A 373 15.75 -32.12 7.88
C ASP A 373 17.24 -31.71 7.80
N ARG A 374 17.72 -31.43 6.59
CA ARG A 374 19.11 -31.06 6.34
C ARG A 374 19.27 -29.61 5.88
N TYR A 375 18.29 -29.05 5.15
CA TYR A 375 18.43 -27.74 4.48
C TYR A 375 17.49 -26.70 5.05
N VAL A 376 17.99 -25.48 5.14
CA VAL A 376 17.24 -24.27 5.46
C VAL A 376 17.26 -23.31 4.29
N TYR A 377 16.19 -22.55 4.18
CA TYR A 377 16.00 -21.51 3.20
C TYR A 377 15.86 -20.16 3.89
N CYS A 378 16.65 -19.18 3.48
CA CYS A 378 16.52 -17.83 4.03
C CYS A 378 15.29 -17.10 3.47
N SER A 379 14.44 -16.58 4.35
CA SER A 379 13.24 -15.85 3.97
C SER A 379 13.54 -14.54 3.20
N ILE A 380 14.70 -13.94 3.43
CA ILE A 380 15.12 -12.66 2.82
C ILE A 380 15.95 -12.90 1.55
N CYS A 381 17.16 -13.46 1.69
CA CYS A 381 18.08 -13.60 0.56
C CYS A 381 17.83 -14.83 -0.31
N LYS A 382 16.84 -15.66 0.04
CA LYS A 382 16.43 -16.85 -0.71
C LYS A 382 17.51 -17.92 -0.85
N LYS A 383 18.60 -17.84 -0.08
CA LYS A 383 19.69 -18.81 -0.13
C LYS A 383 19.31 -20.10 0.58
N LEU A 384 19.61 -21.22 -0.06
CA LEU A 384 19.59 -22.55 0.54
C LEU A 384 20.91 -22.80 1.26
N ALA A 385 20.89 -23.32 2.48
CA ALA A 385 22.06 -23.65 3.27
C ALA A 385 21.79 -24.89 4.13
N ASP A 386 22.85 -25.58 4.57
CA ASP A 386 22.71 -26.66 5.56
C ASP A 386 22.26 -26.09 6.91
N ILE A 387 21.49 -26.87 7.66
CA ILE A 387 21.16 -26.54 9.05
C ILE A 387 22.43 -26.64 9.87
N PRO A 388 22.88 -25.58 10.56
CA PRO A 388 24.06 -25.63 11.41
C PRO A 388 23.90 -26.67 12.50
N LYS A 389 24.86 -27.59 12.65
CA LYS A 389 24.80 -28.66 13.66
C LYS A 389 24.84 -28.12 15.10
N LYS A 390 25.43 -26.96 15.32
CA LYS A 390 25.52 -26.27 16.62
C LYS A 390 25.00 -24.83 16.53
N CYS A 391 24.47 -24.36 17.62
CA CYS A 391 23.98 -22.97 17.70
C CYS A 391 25.14 -21.97 17.54
N PRO A 392 25.03 -21.00 16.62
CA PRO A 392 26.06 -19.97 16.45
C PRO A 392 26.18 -19.02 17.66
N VAL A 393 25.13 -18.91 18.47
CA VAL A 393 25.08 -18.01 19.64
C VAL A 393 25.67 -18.69 20.89
N CYS A 394 25.11 -19.82 21.34
CA CYS A 394 25.59 -20.49 22.58
C CYS A 394 26.60 -21.60 22.32
N LYS A 395 26.95 -21.90 21.08
CA LYS A 395 27.94 -22.90 20.61
C LYS A 395 27.71 -24.35 21.08
N GLY A 396 26.81 -24.57 22.05
CA GLY A 396 26.57 -25.88 22.67
C GLY A 396 25.17 -26.46 22.45
N GLY A 397 24.24 -25.71 21.89
CA GLY A 397 22.88 -26.18 21.63
C GLY A 397 22.70 -26.74 20.23
N THR A 398 21.80 -27.69 20.06
CA THR A 398 21.41 -28.24 18.75
C THR A 398 20.23 -27.48 18.14
N PRO A 399 20.09 -27.45 16.80
CA PRO A 399 18.93 -26.86 16.16
C PRO A 399 17.64 -27.64 16.48
N GLY A 400 16.57 -26.93 16.66
CA GLY A 400 15.22 -27.44 16.77
C GLY A 400 14.28 -26.66 15.87
N ILE A 401 13.23 -27.29 15.42
CA ILE A 401 12.22 -26.64 14.58
C ILE A 401 11.10 -26.12 15.50
N ARG A 402 10.84 -24.83 15.47
CA ARG A 402 9.77 -24.18 16.25
C ARG A 402 8.90 -23.30 15.40
N GLN A 403 7.67 -23.24 15.75
CA GLN A 403 6.44 -22.58 15.29
C GLN A 403 5.71 -23.32 14.17
N PRO A 404 4.61 -23.94 14.51
CA PRO A 404 3.70 -24.51 13.53
C PRO A 404 3.04 -23.39 12.72
N GLY A 405 2.93 -23.58 11.42
CA GLY A 405 2.10 -22.74 10.55
C GLY A 405 0.60 -22.97 10.79
N ILE A 406 -0.23 -22.27 10.03
CA ILE A 406 -1.71 -22.32 10.13
C ILE A 406 -2.22 -23.76 10.09
N GLN A 407 -1.70 -24.62 9.21
CA GLN A 407 -2.14 -26.02 9.08
C GLN A 407 -1.92 -26.81 10.37
N LYS A 408 -0.75 -26.63 11.01
CA LYS A 408 -0.48 -27.31 12.28
C LYS A 408 -1.34 -26.78 13.41
N LEU A 409 -1.66 -25.48 13.40
CA LEU A 409 -2.60 -24.90 14.37
C LEU A 409 -3.99 -25.55 14.23
N ILE A 410 -4.46 -25.76 13.01
CA ILE A 410 -5.73 -26.45 12.75
C ILE A 410 -5.73 -27.88 13.26
N GLU A 411 -4.65 -28.66 12.98
CA GLU A 411 -4.52 -30.03 13.47
C GLU A 411 -4.58 -30.09 15.01
N VAL A 412 -3.87 -29.18 15.66
CA VAL A 412 -3.86 -29.09 17.13
C VAL A 412 -5.26 -28.71 17.67
N LEU A 413 -5.92 -27.73 17.06
CA LEU A 413 -7.27 -27.33 17.46
C LEU A 413 -8.27 -28.46 17.26
N LYS A 414 -8.24 -29.18 16.14
CA LYS A 414 -9.09 -30.36 15.91
C LYS A 414 -8.85 -31.48 16.90
N THR A 415 -7.63 -31.63 17.41
CA THR A 415 -7.29 -32.62 18.42
C THR A 415 -7.78 -32.22 19.80
N ILE A 416 -7.67 -30.93 20.15
CA ILE A 416 -8.11 -30.41 21.47
C ILE A 416 -9.63 -30.21 21.51
N TYR A 417 -10.20 -29.78 20.40
CA TYR A 417 -11.62 -29.40 20.26
C TYR A 417 -12.28 -30.16 19.10
N PRO A 418 -12.48 -31.49 19.20
CA PRO A 418 -13.00 -32.31 18.10
C PRO A 418 -14.44 -31.92 17.71
N ASP A 419 -15.21 -31.35 18.63
CA ASP A 419 -16.60 -30.94 18.43
C ASP A 419 -16.72 -29.58 17.73
N PHE A 420 -15.64 -28.78 17.66
CA PHE A 420 -15.66 -27.46 17.06
C PHE A 420 -15.14 -27.47 15.62
N LYS A 421 -15.85 -26.79 14.73
CA LYS A 421 -15.41 -26.65 13.34
C LYS A 421 -14.36 -25.55 13.25
N ALA A 422 -13.20 -25.88 12.71
CA ALA A 422 -12.13 -24.93 12.43
C ALA A 422 -11.88 -24.84 10.93
N GLY A 423 -11.80 -23.61 10.41
CA GLY A 423 -11.55 -23.31 9.00
C GLY A 423 -10.46 -22.26 8.79
N THR A 424 -9.99 -22.14 7.54
CA THR A 424 -9.02 -21.13 7.14
C THR A 424 -9.63 -20.08 6.25
N ILE A 425 -9.22 -18.83 6.45
CA ILE A 425 -9.58 -17.71 5.60
C ILE A 425 -8.31 -17.15 4.96
N THR A 426 -8.32 -17.02 3.64
CA THR A 426 -7.25 -16.38 2.88
C THR A 426 -7.59 -14.93 2.59
N GLU A 427 -6.56 -14.11 2.39
CA GLU A 427 -6.71 -12.68 2.13
C GLU A 427 -7.48 -12.39 0.83
N THR A 428 -7.18 -13.15 -0.23
CA THR A 428 -7.67 -12.87 -1.59
C THR A 428 -8.96 -13.57 -1.96
N GLU A 429 -9.13 -14.80 -1.50
CA GLU A 429 -10.26 -15.66 -1.92
C GLU A 429 -11.35 -15.75 -0.84
N GLY A 430 -11.04 -15.27 0.38
CA GLY A 430 -11.91 -15.49 1.52
C GLY A 430 -11.90 -16.97 1.93
N GLY A 431 -13.06 -17.56 2.05
CA GLY A 431 -13.26 -18.96 2.44
C GLY A 431 -14.67 -19.23 2.95
N ASP A 432 -14.86 -20.40 3.53
CA ASP A 432 -16.08 -20.73 4.24
C ASP A 432 -16.09 -20.03 5.63
N PHE A 433 -17.08 -19.18 5.85
CA PHE A 433 -17.27 -18.46 7.11
C PHE A 433 -18.17 -19.21 8.11
N SER A 434 -18.64 -20.42 7.78
CA SER A 434 -19.52 -21.21 8.66
C SER A 434 -18.84 -21.73 9.93
N PRO A 435 -17.52 -22.10 9.94
CA PRO A 435 -16.87 -22.60 11.14
C PRO A 435 -16.88 -21.60 12.31
N GLU A 436 -16.92 -22.11 13.53
CA GLU A 436 -16.86 -21.33 14.76
C GLU A 436 -15.47 -20.71 14.99
N ILE A 437 -14.41 -21.44 14.59
CA ILE A 437 -13.01 -21.00 14.70
C ILE A 437 -12.47 -20.73 13.30
N LEU A 438 -12.10 -19.50 13.02
CA LEU A 438 -11.55 -19.07 11.74
C LEU A 438 -10.10 -18.63 11.93
N ILE A 439 -9.21 -19.17 11.12
CA ILE A 439 -7.76 -18.96 11.25
C ILE A 439 -7.23 -18.34 9.97
N GLY A 440 -6.40 -17.32 10.13
CA GLY A 440 -5.74 -16.67 8.99
C GLY A 440 -4.50 -15.88 9.38
N THR A 441 -3.83 -15.32 8.37
CA THR A 441 -2.83 -14.28 8.60
C THR A 441 -3.54 -12.95 8.91
N GLN A 442 -2.78 -11.86 9.11
CA GLN A 442 -3.38 -10.54 9.31
C GLN A 442 -4.38 -10.12 8.21
N GLY A 443 -4.28 -10.70 7.01
CA GLY A 443 -5.25 -10.46 5.92
C GLY A 443 -6.69 -10.89 6.24
N ILE A 444 -6.90 -11.77 7.25
CA ILE A 444 -8.26 -12.16 7.70
C ILE A 444 -9.08 -10.95 8.19
N VAL A 445 -8.40 -9.86 8.60
CA VAL A 445 -9.05 -8.63 9.10
C VAL A 445 -9.94 -7.98 8.04
N GLN A 446 -9.68 -8.19 6.75
CA GLN A 446 -10.53 -7.69 5.65
C GLN A 446 -11.91 -8.37 5.62
N HIS A 447 -12.05 -9.51 6.29
CA HIS A 447 -13.29 -10.30 6.33
C HIS A 447 -14.04 -10.17 7.66
N LEU A 448 -13.53 -9.41 8.65
CA LEU A 448 -14.13 -9.32 9.99
C LEU A 448 -15.59 -8.86 9.99
N GLU A 449 -15.97 -7.99 9.06
CA GLU A 449 -17.37 -7.56 8.95
C GLU A 449 -18.31 -8.70 8.57
N LYS A 450 -17.86 -9.64 7.71
CA LYS A 450 -18.63 -10.84 7.33
C LYS A 450 -18.61 -11.89 8.44
N ILE A 451 -17.48 -12.00 9.15
CA ILE A 451 -17.28 -12.98 10.23
C ILE A 451 -18.04 -12.57 11.48
N SER A 452 -18.00 -11.27 11.83
CA SER A 452 -18.59 -10.70 13.05
C SER A 452 -18.15 -11.46 14.32
N PRO A 453 -16.83 -11.52 14.62
CA PRO A 453 -16.33 -12.34 15.73
C PRO A 453 -16.59 -11.68 17.09
N GLY A 454 -16.80 -12.50 18.13
CA GLY A 454 -16.79 -12.05 19.52
C GLY A 454 -15.39 -12.06 20.14
N LEU A 455 -14.45 -12.84 19.57
CA LEU A 455 -13.08 -12.98 20.07
C LEU A 455 -12.08 -12.96 18.92
N VAL A 456 -11.02 -12.17 19.08
CA VAL A 456 -9.83 -12.20 18.19
C VAL A 456 -8.59 -12.54 19.00
N ILE A 457 -7.86 -13.57 18.60
CA ILE A 457 -6.64 -14.01 19.26
C ILE A 457 -5.44 -13.82 18.32
N PHE A 458 -4.46 -13.03 18.73
CA PHE A 458 -3.13 -13.05 18.11
C PHE A 458 -2.34 -14.22 18.68
N ALA A 459 -2.16 -15.29 17.91
CA ALA A 459 -1.45 -16.47 18.37
C ALA A 459 0.04 -16.20 18.70
N ASN A 460 0.65 -15.22 18.06
CA ASN A 460 1.96 -14.66 18.40
C ASN A 460 2.06 -13.23 17.83
N ALA A 461 1.77 -12.24 18.66
CA ALA A 461 1.79 -10.83 18.29
C ALA A 461 3.19 -10.31 17.94
N ASP A 462 4.25 -10.89 18.53
CA ASP A 462 5.63 -10.50 18.28
C ASP A 462 6.03 -10.64 16.80
N THR A 463 5.34 -11.50 16.06
CA THR A 463 5.55 -11.65 14.61
C THR A 463 5.14 -10.40 13.80
N ILE A 464 4.39 -9.49 14.40
CA ILE A 464 3.97 -8.23 13.82
C ILE A 464 4.68 -7.07 14.52
N ALA A 465 4.55 -6.98 15.85
CA ALA A 465 4.99 -5.83 16.64
C ALA A 465 6.50 -5.76 16.89
N ALA A 466 7.15 -6.92 17.10
CA ALA A 466 8.55 -6.98 17.52
C ALA A 466 9.53 -7.24 16.34
N ARG A 467 9.21 -6.81 15.14
CA ARG A 467 10.14 -6.87 14.01
C ARG A 467 11.13 -5.73 14.06
N SER A 468 12.35 -5.96 13.58
CA SER A 468 13.40 -4.93 13.45
C SER A 468 13.10 -3.95 12.29
N VAL A 469 11.90 -3.42 12.24
CA VAL A 469 11.43 -2.49 11.21
C VAL A 469 10.78 -1.30 11.91
N PHE A 470 11.17 -0.10 11.55
CA PHE A 470 10.76 1.12 12.26
C PHE A 470 9.25 1.35 12.38
N ARG A 471 8.43 0.73 11.51
CA ARG A 471 6.96 0.83 11.55
C ARG A 471 6.26 -0.36 12.20
N SER A 472 6.96 -1.30 12.80
CA SER A 472 6.36 -2.55 13.30
C SER A 472 5.35 -2.32 14.41
N GLU A 473 5.69 -1.49 15.39
CA GLU A 473 4.78 -1.14 16.49
C GLU A 473 3.57 -0.35 15.98
N GLU A 474 3.79 0.59 15.09
CA GLU A 474 2.71 1.34 14.44
C GLU A 474 1.75 0.41 13.69
N LYS A 475 2.28 -0.51 12.87
CA LYS A 475 1.44 -1.49 12.14
C LYS A 475 0.59 -2.35 13.08
N PHE A 476 1.17 -2.78 14.20
CA PHE A 476 0.43 -3.54 15.19
C PHE A 476 -0.64 -2.68 15.87
N PHE A 477 -0.30 -1.46 16.25
CA PHE A 477 -1.22 -0.51 16.87
C PHE A 477 -2.43 -0.20 15.96
N LEU A 478 -2.18 0.10 14.69
CA LEU A 478 -3.24 0.33 13.69
C LEU A 478 -4.11 -0.91 13.47
N LEU A 479 -3.49 -2.09 13.42
CA LEU A 479 -4.21 -3.36 13.24
C LEU A 479 -5.16 -3.63 14.41
N VAL A 480 -4.70 -3.44 15.66
CA VAL A 480 -5.55 -3.58 16.85
C VAL A 480 -6.65 -2.53 16.87
N GLY A 481 -6.33 -1.27 16.52
CA GLY A 481 -7.31 -0.19 16.39
C GLY A 481 -8.42 -0.52 15.38
N LYS A 482 -8.04 -1.04 14.21
CA LYS A 482 -8.98 -1.50 13.18
C LYS A 482 -9.86 -2.66 13.69
N ILE A 483 -9.26 -3.69 14.29
CA ILE A 483 -10.00 -4.83 14.85
C ILE A 483 -11.02 -4.38 15.91
N ARG A 484 -10.64 -3.44 16.77
CA ARG A 484 -11.57 -2.88 17.79
C ARG A 484 -12.86 -2.36 17.16
N THR A 485 -12.79 -1.65 16.04
CA THR A 485 -13.98 -1.07 15.39
C THR A 485 -14.97 -2.14 14.91
N PHE A 486 -14.48 -3.32 14.52
CA PHE A 486 -15.31 -4.45 14.13
C PHE A 486 -15.90 -5.21 15.34
N LEU A 487 -15.22 -5.17 16.49
CA LEU A 487 -15.65 -5.85 17.71
C LEU A 487 -16.55 -4.99 18.61
N GLN A 488 -16.56 -3.68 18.43
CA GLN A 488 -17.34 -2.75 19.27
C GLN A 488 -18.83 -3.11 19.39
N PRO A 489 -19.55 -3.46 18.31
CA PRO A 489 -20.98 -3.76 18.41
C PRO A 489 -21.31 -4.95 19.33
N GLN A 490 -20.34 -5.88 19.51
CA GLN A 490 -20.53 -7.09 20.30
C GLN A 490 -19.83 -7.05 21.68
N ASN A 491 -19.20 -5.91 22.04
CA ASN A 491 -18.35 -5.82 23.24
C ASN A 491 -17.27 -6.94 23.28
N GLY A 492 -16.67 -7.24 22.12
CA GLY A 492 -15.79 -8.37 21.93
C GLY A 492 -14.47 -8.25 22.68
N THR A 493 -13.69 -9.32 22.59
CA THR A 493 -12.39 -9.42 23.28
C THR A 493 -11.25 -9.61 22.28
N ILE A 494 -10.11 -8.97 22.53
CA ILE A 494 -8.83 -9.20 21.80
C ILE A 494 -7.84 -9.82 22.79
N VAL A 495 -7.24 -10.95 22.42
CA VAL A 495 -6.14 -11.55 23.18
C VAL A 495 -4.84 -11.40 22.42
N ILE A 496 -3.85 -10.83 23.08
CA ILE A 496 -2.49 -10.63 22.56
C ILE A 496 -1.57 -11.66 23.22
N GLN A 497 -1.29 -12.76 22.53
CA GLN A 497 -0.28 -13.71 23.01
C GLN A 497 1.11 -13.21 22.59
N THR A 498 2.01 -13.07 23.56
CA THR A 498 3.36 -12.54 23.35
C THR A 498 4.39 -13.18 24.28
N ARG A 499 5.67 -13.22 23.85
CA ARG A 499 6.82 -13.55 24.70
C ARG A 499 7.44 -12.33 25.35
N ASN A 500 7.12 -11.15 24.83
CA ASN A 500 7.65 -9.87 25.30
C ASN A 500 6.52 -8.94 25.80
N PRO A 501 5.87 -9.27 26.95
CA PRO A 501 4.74 -8.49 27.44
C PRO A 501 5.12 -7.05 27.84
N GLY A 502 6.40 -6.76 28.00
CA GLY A 502 6.92 -5.43 28.31
C GLY A 502 7.09 -4.48 27.12
N LEU A 503 6.72 -4.91 25.90
CA LEU A 503 6.77 -4.01 24.75
C LEU A 503 5.71 -2.91 24.88
N ASP A 504 6.14 -1.64 24.77
CA ASP A 504 5.32 -0.47 25.06
C ASP A 504 3.99 -0.45 24.32
N VAL A 505 3.99 -0.82 23.03
CA VAL A 505 2.79 -0.84 22.20
C VAL A 505 1.69 -1.77 22.75
N TYR A 506 2.06 -2.85 23.45
CA TYR A 506 1.07 -3.73 24.07
C TYR A 506 0.35 -3.03 25.23
N GLY A 507 1.10 -2.28 26.04
CA GLY A 507 0.51 -1.45 27.08
C GLY A 507 -0.42 -0.36 26.52
N ASP A 508 0.00 0.29 25.45
CA ASP A 508 -0.80 1.35 24.80
C ASP A 508 -2.12 0.82 24.25
N VAL A 509 -2.10 -0.32 23.54
CA VAL A 509 -3.35 -0.91 23.02
C VAL A 509 -4.27 -1.43 24.13
N VAL A 510 -3.74 -1.90 25.26
CA VAL A 510 -4.56 -2.30 26.41
C VAL A 510 -5.26 -1.10 27.06
N ARG A 511 -4.51 -0.04 27.32
CA ARG A 511 -5.05 1.20 27.92
C ARG A 511 -5.88 2.03 26.95
N ASN A 512 -5.87 1.68 25.65
CA ASN A 512 -6.44 2.50 24.58
C ASN A 512 -5.82 3.91 24.54
N ASP A 513 -4.52 3.99 24.82
CA ASP A 513 -3.76 5.23 24.92
C ASP A 513 -3.20 5.66 23.55
N TYR A 514 -4.05 6.28 22.76
CA TYR A 514 -3.67 6.79 21.44
C TYR A 514 -2.70 7.97 21.54
N GLU A 515 -2.92 8.88 22.48
CA GLU A 515 -2.09 10.07 22.62
C GLU A 515 -0.66 9.73 23.06
N GLY A 516 -0.53 8.86 24.05
CA GLY A 516 0.77 8.38 24.53
C GLY A 516 1.56 7.69 23.42
N PHE A 517 0.90 6.79 22.66
CA PHE A 517 1.53 6.12 21.53
C PHE A 517 2.06 7.12 20.49
N TYR A 518 1.22 8.03 19.98
CA TYR A 518 1.65 8.98 18.95
C TYR A 518 2.70 9.97 19.46
N LYS A 519 2.60 10.41 20.69
CA LYS A 519 3.60 11.30 21.28
C LYS A 519 4.97 10.63 21.33
N ARG A 520 5.02 9.38 21.76
CA ARG A 520 6.27 8.58 21.80
C ARG A 520 6.82 8.34 20.38
N GLU A 521 5.98 7.85 19.45
CA GLU A 521 6.40 7.58 18.08
C GLU A 521 6.92 8.81 17.35
N LEU A 522 6.20 9.94 17.42
CA LEU A 522 6.64 11.20 16.81
C LEU A 522 7.97 11.67 17.40
N SER A 523 8.13 11.60 18.73
CA SER A 523 9.39 12.01 19.38
C SER A 523 10.58 11.14 18.95
N ILE A 524 10.38 9.81 18.84
CA ILE A 524 11.42 8.89 18.36
C ILE A 524 11.78 9.21 16.91
N ARG A 525 10.78 9.39 16.04
CA ARG A 525 10.99 9.66 14.61
C ARG A 525 11.65 11.00 14.35
N GLU A 526 11.30 12.03 15.15
CA GLU A 526 11.95 13.33 15.09
C GLU A 526 13.43 13.22 15.44
N LYS A 527 13.77 12.58 16.57
CA LYS A 527 15.16 12.39 17.01
C LYS A 527 16.00 11.59 16.02
N LEU A 528 15.38 10.58 15.38
CA LEU A 528 16.04 9.70 14.43
C LEU A 528 15.93 10.18 12.98
N MET A 529 15.26 11.31 12.73
CA MET A 529 14.97 11.79 11.37
C MET A 529 14.33 10.72 10.49
N PHE A 530 13.37 9.99 11.04
CA PHE A 530 12.54 9.03 10.30
C PHE A 530 11.27 9.69 9.77
N PRO A 531 10.64 9.14 8.72
CA PRO A 531 9.38 9.67 8.23
C PRO A 531 8.32 9.81 9.36
N PRO A 532 7.65 10.98 9.48
CA PRO A 532 7.52 12.07 8.50
C PRO A 532 8.52 13.24 8.65
N TYR A 533 9.52 13.16 9.50
CA TYR A 533 10.49 14.25 9.71
C TYR A 533 11.67 14.23 8.73
N GLY A 534 11.96 13.10 8.13
CA GLY A 534 12.93 12.91 7.07
C GLY A 534 12.42 11.85 6.10
N ASP A 535 13.23 11.48 5.12
CA ASP A 535 12.93 10.41 4.16
C ASP A 535 13.92 9.25 4.28
N LEU A 536 13.40 8.05 4.10
CA LEU A 536 14.19 6.84 3.91
C LEU A 536 14.15 6.48 2.41
N ILE A 537 15.30 6.38 1.79
CA ILE A 537 15.42 6.09 0.36
C ILE A 537 16.19 4.78 0.20
N GLU A 538 15.52 3.74 -0.30
CA GLU A 538 16.20 2.51 -0.71
C GLU A 538 16.77 2.69 -2.12
N ILE A 539 18.07 2.54 -2.27
CA ILE A 539 18.76 2.67 -3.55
C ILE A 539 19.40 1.34 -3.92
N GLY A 540 19.12 0.85 -5.12
CA GLY A 540 19.80 -0.30 -5.71
C GLY A 540 20.58 0.12 -6.94
N PHE A 541 21.88 -0.08 -6.94
CA PHE A 541 22.73 0.14 -8.10
C PHE A 541 22.99 -1.17 -8.84
N TYR A 542 23.10 -1.10 -10.16
CA TYR A 542 23.31 -2.26 -11.02
C TYR A 542 24.38 -1.98 -12.08
N GLY A 543 25.08 -3.03 -12.53
CA GLY A 543 26.11 -2.95 -13.57
C GLY A 543 27.53 -2.82 -13.00
N ASN A 544 28.52 -2.75 -13.87
CA ASN A 544 29.93 -2.80 -13.47
C ASN A 544 30.52 -1.42 -13.10
N ASN A 545 29.98 -0.34 -13.67
CA ASN A 545 30.53 0.99 -13.45
C ASN A 545 30.40 1.47 -12.00
N TRP A 546 29.26 1.21 -11.37
CA TRP A 546 29.05 1.60 -9.97
C TRP A 546 29.97 0.81 -9.03
N LYS A 547 30.22 -0.49 -9.30
CA LYS A 547 31.12 -1.32 -8.46
C LYS A 547 32.55 -0.79 -8.42
N ARG A 548 33.04 -0.26 -9.56
CA ARG A 548 34.38 0.35 -9.66
C ARG A 548 34.47 1.66 -8.89
N ASN A 549 33.35 2.38 -8.72
CA ASN A 549 33.30 3.70 -8.09
C ASN A 549 32.56 3.69 -6.75
N LYS A 550 32.35 2.51 -6.14
CA LYS A 550 31.52 2.32 -4.94
C LYS A 550 31.87 3.33 -3.86
N ASP A 551 33.13 3.42 -3.46
CA ASP A 551 33.58 4.28 -2.36
C ASP A 551 33.34 5.76 -2.66
N ALA A 552 33.64 6.19 -3.90
CA ALA A 552 33.40 7.57 -4.32
C ALA A 552 31.90 7.92 -4.34
N VAL A 553 31.06 7.02 -4.83
CA VAL A 553 29.59 7.16 -4.78
C VAL A 553 29.10 7.28 -3.35
N PHE A 554 29.59 6.45 -2.44
CA PHE A 554 29.22 6.50 -1.02
C PHE A 554 29.62 7.81 -0.36
N GLU A 555 30.84 8.28 -0.59
CA GLU A 555 31.33 9.54 -0.01
C GLU A 555 30.54 10.76 -0.52
N GLU A 556 30.09 10.72 -1.77
CA GLU A 556 29.22 11.77 -2.30
C GLU A 556 27.81 11.73 -1.68
N LEU A 557 27.21 10.55 -1.52
CA LEU A 557 25.89 10.41 -0.92
C LEU A 557 25.86 10.72 0.59
N LYS A 558 26.93 10.42 1.32
CA LYS A 558 27.08 10.76 2.74
C LYS A 558 27.00 12.25 3.03
N ARG A 559 27.27 13.12 2.05
CA ARG A 559 27.22 14.57 2.22
C ARG A 559 25.84 15.12 2.56
N CYS A 560 24.77 14.41 2.24
CA CYS A 560 23.41 14.85 2.53
C CYS A 560 22.59 13.87 3.36
N GLY A 561 23.22 12.86 3.95
CA GLY A 561 22.50 11.92 4.82
C GLY A 561 23.33 10.72 5.24
N GLU A 562 22.74 9.91 6.12
CA GLU A 562 23.35 8.66 6.57
C GLU A 562 23.01 7.54 5.60
N ILE A 563 23.99 6.78 5.17
CA ILE A 563 23.81 5.65 4.25
C ILE A 563 24.20 4.33 4.92
N TYR A 564 23.33 3.34 4.81
CA TYR A 564 23.51 2.02 5.38
C TYR A 564 23.43 0.95 4.30
N GLU A 565 24.37 0.02 4.30
CA GLU A 565 24.36 -1.10 3.36
C GLU A 565 23.33 -2.16 3.83
N ILE A 566 22.36 -2.50 2.96
CA ILE A 566 21.36 -3.55 3.21
C ILE A 566 21.54 -4.64 2.14
N SER A 567 22.75 -5.17 2.02
CA SER A 567 23.05 -6.11 0.95
C SER A 567 22.34 -7.44 1.10
N THR A 568 21.71 -7.88 0.02
CA THR A 568 21.21 -9.24 -0.17
C THR A 568 22.04 -9.96 -1.24
N ASP A 569 22.03 -11.29 -1.26
CA ASP A 569 22.82 -12.12 -2.19
C ASP A 569 22.73 -11.77 -3.68
N ARG A 570 21.70 -11.06 -4.09
CA ARG A 570 21.42 -10.75 -5.50
C ARG A 570 21.38 -9.27 -5.84
N LYS A 571 21.40 -8.40 -4.82
CA LYS A 571 21.17 -6.97 -5.00
C LYS A 571 21.92 -6.21 -3.92
N GLU A 572 22.91 -5.44 -4.32
CA GLU A 572 23.51 -4.48 -3.41
C GLU A 572 22.54 -3.31 -3.29
N THR A 573 21.91 -3.20 -2.13
CA THR A 573 20.86 -2.24 -1.81
C THR A 573 21.31 -1.43 -0.61
N PHE A 574 21.02 -0.16 -0.62
CA PHE A 574 21.41 0.80 0.41
C PHE A 574 20.17 1.51 0.91
N LEU A 575 20.12 1.74 2.20
CA LEU A 575 19.16 2.63 2.82
C LEU A 575 19.84 3.97 3.09
N TRP A 576 19.32 5.01 2.48
CA TRP A 576 19.80 6.36 2.61
C TRP A 576 18.78 7.18 3.40
N LYS A 577 19.17 7.65 4.58
CA LYS A 577 18.37 8.50 5.44
C LYS A 577 18.72 9.95 5.18
N VAL A 578 17.74 10.75 4.76
CA VAL A 578 17.93 12.14 4.34
C VAL A 578 16.91 13.06 4.97
N THR A 579 17.26 14.32 5.12
CA THR A 579 16.37 15.36 5.66
C THR A 579 15.47 15.97 4.58
N SER A 580 15.95 16.02 3.33
CA SER A 580 15.23 16.55 2.17
C SER A 580 15.40 15.60 0.99
N ARG A 581 14.29 15.08 0.48
CA ARG A 581 14.23 14.22 -0.70
C ARG A 581 14.69 14.96 -1.95
N GLU A 582 14.30 16.22 -2.10
CA GLU A 582 14.65 17.06 -3.24
C GLU A 582 16.16 17.23 -3.35
N THR A 583 16.81 17.71 -2.29
CA THR A 583 18.28 17.87 -2.24
C THR A 583 19.01 16.53 -2.46
N ALA A 584 18.49 15.44 -1.88
CA ALA A 584 19.04 14.12 -2.05
C ALA A 584 18.99 13.67 -3.53
N PHE A 585 17.89 13.92 -4.22
CA PHE A 585 17.73 13.54 -5.62
C PHE A 585 18.59 14.37 -6.57
N GLU A 586 18.81 15.66 -6.28
CA GLU A 586 19.76 16.47 -7.04
C GLU A 586 21.19 15.92 -6.93
N ILE A 587 21.59 15.49 -5.73
CA ILE A 587 22.91 14.88 -5.53
C ILE A 587 22.97 13.53 -6.23
N LEU A 588 21.93 12.70 -6.09
CA LEU A 588 21.86 11.39 -6.72
C LEU A 588 21.96 11.49 -8.26
N GLU A 589 21.34 12.50 -8.86
CA GLU A 589 21.39 12.75 -10.30
C GLU A 589 22.83 13.06 -10.74
N LYS A 590 23.51 13.97 -10.04
CA LYS A 590 24.92 14.31 -10.30
C LYS A 590 25.84 13.10 -10.13
N VAL A 591 25.59 12.26 -9.13
CA VAL A 591 26.36 11.02 -8.88
C VAL A 591 26.15 10.01 -10.03
N VAL A 592 24.89 9.82 -10.45
CA VAL A 592 24.54 8.91 -11.55
C VAL A 592 25.21 9.35 -12.85
N GLU A 593 25.20 10.64 -13.17
CA GLU A 593 25.84 11.20 -14.36
C GLU A 593 27.35 11.09 -14.29
N ARG A 594 27.97 11.57 -13.20
CA ARG A 594 29.45 11.59 -13.05
C ARG A 594 30.07 10.21 -13.14
N HIS A 595 29.42 9.22 -12.46
CA HIS A 595 29.92 7.84 -12.44
C HIS A 595 29.35 6.97 -13.55
N ARG A 596 28.60 7.57 -14.51
CA ARG A 596 27.98 6.89 -15.66
C ARG A 596 27.21 5.63 -15.24
N ILE A 597 26.41 5.74 -14.17
CA ILE A 597 25.60 4.64 -13.67
C ILE A 597 24.38 4.46 -14.58
N THR A 598 24.33 3.34 -15.29
CA THR A 598 23.33 3.11 -16.34
C THR A 598 22.02 2.53 -15.82
N LYS A 599 22.02 1.96 -14.61
CA LYS A 599 20.82 1.36 -14.03
C LYS A 599 20.78 1.52 -12.52
N ILE A 600 19.73 2.18 -12.06
CA ILE A 600 19.44 2.45 -10.65
C ILE A 600 17.98 2.09 -10.35
N SER A 601 17.70 1.67 -9.13
CA SER A 601 16.33 1.59 -8.61
C SER A 601 16.24 2.41 -7.33
N VAL A 602 15.20 3.21 -7.22
CA VAL A 602 14.95 4.07 -6.06
C VAL A 602 13.58 3.73 -5.48
N ASP A 603 13.49 3.64 -4.16
CA ASP A 603 12.25 3.48 -3.42
C ASP A 603 12.21 4.45 -2.24
N THR A 604 11.30 5.39 -2.29
CA THR A 604 11.13 6.39 -1.22
C THR A 604 10.17 5.87 -0.16
N ASN A 605 10.59 5.98 1.10
CA ASN A 605 9.83 5.52 2.26
C ASN A 605 9.30 4.09 2.07
N PRO A 606 10.19 3.12 1.82
CA PRO A 606 9.79 1.75 1.54
C PRO A 606 9.01 1.17 2.72
N PHE A 607 8.00 0.37 2.39
CA PHE A 607 7.32 -0.46 3.40
C PHE A 607 8.21 -1.66 3.70
N PHE A 608 8.88 -1.66 4.81
CA PHE A 608 9.64 -2.80 5.30
C PHE A 608 8.76 -3.81 6.04
#